data_7bdcd0bd7e95b258fde40c2e108f3533
#
_entry.id   7bdcd0bd7e95b258fde40c2e108f3533
#
_cell.length_a   1.000
_cell.length_b   1.000
_cell.length_c   1.000
_cell.angle_alpha   90.00
_cell.angle_beta   90.00
_cell.angle_gamma   90.00
#
_symmetry.space_group_name_H-M   'P 1'
#
loop_
_entity.id
_entity.type
_entity.pdbx_description
1 polymer ?
#
loop_
_entity_poly.entity_id
_entity_poly.type
_entity_poly.pdbx_seq_one_letter_code
_entity_poly.pdbx_strand_id
1 'polypeptide(L)'
;KLSELELRKSLEATQTAISKACRLDSPAILDVRPPNGLFTPKTLDLLQQWNYRPVMWSVVPEDWVSPGVSIVINRILQQVRNGSIIVLHDGYCGGEDVAQIVKQLIPILLQRGYEFVSIERLWQQLPPLIR
;
A
#
# COMPACT_ATOMS: atom_id res chain seq x y z
N LYS A 1 -2.21 -4.93 -22.13
CA LYS A 1 -3.24 -4.20 -21.37
C LYS A 1 -4.41 -5.16 -21.18
N LEU A 2 -4.81 -5.41 -19.94
CA LEU A 2 -5.94 -6.30 -19.63
C LEU A 2 -7.25 -5.69 -20.14
N SER A 3 -8.15 -6.53 -20.63
CA SER A 3 -9.54 -6.15 -20.85
C SER A 3 -10.24 -5.97 -19.48
N GLU A 4 -11.39 -5.33 -19.48
CA GLU A 4 -12.20 -5.14 -18.27
C GLU A 4 -12.54 -6.48 -17.59
N LEU A 5 -12.94 -7.47 -18.37
CA LEU A 5 -13.26 -8.81 -17.87
C LEU A 5 -12.04 -9.51 -17.25
N GLU A 6 -10.87 -9.41 -17.86
CA GLU A 6 -9.63 -9.98 -17.35
C GLU A 6 -9.19 -9.30 -16.06
N LEU A 7 -9.30 -7.97 -16.00
CA LEU A 7 -9.00 -7.21 -14.79
C LEU A 7 -9.91 -7.65 -13.63
N ARG A 8 -11.21 -7.73 -13.86
CA ARG A 8 -12.17 -8.17 -12.86
C ARG A 8 -11.88 -9.58 -12.36
N LYS A 9 -11.68 -10.53 -13.27
CA LYS A 9 -11.32 -11.92 -12.91
C LYS A 9 -10.04 -12.00 -12.09
N SER A 10 -9.02 -11.19 -12.43
CA SER A 10 -7.76 -11.15 -11.68
C SER A 10 -7.95 -10.64 -10.25
N LEU A 11 -8.75 -9.60 -10.06
CA LEU A 11 -9.08 -9.06 -8.73
C LEU A 11 -9.87 -10.06 -7.89
N GLU A 12 -10.90 -10.66 -8.46
CA GLU A 12 -11.74 -11.69 -7.79
C GLU A 12 -10.92 -12.92 -7.41
N ALA A 13 -10.01 -13.37 -8.26
CA ALA A 13 -9.12 -14.49 -7.97
C ALA A 13 -8.16 -14.17 -6.81
N THR A 14 -7.58 -12.95 -6.80
CA THR A 14 -6.71 -12.49 -5.70
C THR A 14 -7.49 -12.38 -4.39
N GLN A 15 -8.66 -11.76 -4.42
CA GLN A 15 -9.55 -11.64 -3.27
C GLN A 15 -9.90 -13.01 -2.68
N THR A 16 -10.25 -13.97 -3.55
CA THR A 16 -10.57 -15.34 -3.16
C THR A 16 -9.37 -16.05 -2.53
N ALA A 17 -8.17 -15.88 -3.09
CA ALA A 17 -6.96 -16.49 -2.57
C ALA A 17 -6.61 -15.95 -1.16
N ILE A 18 -6.70 -14.62 -0.96
CA ILE A 18 -6.47 -13.99 0.34
C ILE A 18 -7.52 -14.44 1.36
N SER A 19 -8.80 -14.38 0.97
CA SER A 19 -9.93 -14.80 1.80
C SER A 19 -9.74 -16.22 2.32
N LYS A 20 -9.40 -17.14 1.42
CA LYS A 20 -9.13 -18.54 1.77
C LYS A 20 -7.92 -18.69 2.70
N ALA A 21 -6.82 -18.00 2.41
CA ALA A 21 -5.59 -18.09 3.20
C ALA A 21 -5.76 -17.52 4.62
N CYS A 22 -6.49 -16.41 4.73
CA CYS A 22 -6.69 -15.68 6.00
C CYS A 22 -7.97 -16.10 6.74
N ARG A 23 -8.80 -16.95 6.18
CA ARG A 23 -10.13 -17.33 6.71
C ARG A 23 -11.01 -16.10 6.96
N LEU A 24 -10.96 -15.15 6.04
CA LEU A 24 -11.76 -13.92 6.05
C LEU A 24 -12.92 -14.04 5.06
N ASP A 25 -13.98 -13.28 5.30
CA ASP A 25 -15.03 -13.13 4.32
C ASP A 25 -14.55 -12.28 3.14
N SER A 26 -14.88 -12.70 1.92
CA SER A 26 -14.46 -12.04 0.68
C SER A 26 -14.78 -10.54 0.66
N PRO A 27 -15.96 -10.08 1.12
CA PRO A 27 -16.30 -8.65 1.15
C PRO A 27 -15.42 -7.77 2.04
N ALA A 28 -14.66 -8.38 2.97
CA ALA A 28 -13.73 -7.64 3.83
C ALA A 28 -12.43 -7.22 3.11
N ILE A 29 -12.14 -7.76 1.91
CA ILE A 29 -10.92 -7.50 1.16
C ILE A 29 -11.24 -6.54 0.02
N LEU A 30 -11.22 -5.26 0.31
CA LEU A 30 -11.60 -4.18 -0.61
C LEU A 30 -10.38 -3.42 -1.16
N ASP A 31 -9.28 -3.42 -0.42
CA ASP A 31 -8.11 -2.63 -0.74
C ASP A 31 -7.34 -3.22 -1.92
N VAL A 32 -7.04 -2.39 -2.89
CA VAL A 32 -6.27 -2.77 -4.08
C VAL A 32 -5.21 -1.72 -4.39
N ARG A 33 -4.04 -2.18 -4.79
CA ARG A 33 -3.02 -1.31 -5.35
C ARG A 33 -2.67 -1.79 -6.75
N PRO A 34 -2.85 -0.94 -7.77
CA PRO A 34 -2.46 -1.28 -9.13
C PRO A 34 -0.94 -1.53 -9.23
N PRO A 35 -0.49 -2.47 -10.07
CA PRO A 35 0.94 -2.67 -10.33
C PRO A 35 1.61 -1.36 -10.73
N ASN A 36 2.79 -1.09 -10.17
CA ASN A 36 3.57 0.14 -10.38
C ASN A 36 2.80 1.45 -10.06
N GLY A 37 1.67 1.37 -9.38
CA GLY A 37 0.81 2.54 -9.11
C GLY A 37 0.17 3.16 -10.36
N LEU A 38 0.13 2.43 -11.47
CA LEU A 38 -0.38 2.93 -12.74
C LEU A 38 -1.86 2.54 -12.94
N PHE A 39 -2.69 3.54 -13.15
CA PHE A 39 -4.11 3.38 -13.47
C PHE A 39 -4.58 4.47 -14.43
N THR A 40 -5.69 4.21 -15.09
CA THR A 40 -6.38 5.18 -15.92
C THR A 40 -7.66 5.64 -15.20
N PRO A 41 -8.26 6.80 -15.57
CA PRO A 41 -9.58 7.18 -15.06
C PRO A 41 -10.60 6.05 -15.19
N LYS A 42 -10.65 5.40 -16.36
CA LYS A 42 -11.53 4.24 -16.57
C LYS A 42 -11.26 3.11 -15.57
N THR A 43 -10.01 2.85 -15.22
CA THR A 43 -9.68 1.83 -14.20
C THR A 43 -10.23 2.21 -12.82
N LEU A 44 -10.13 3.48 -12.43
CA LEU A 44 -10.69 3.96 -11.17
C LEU A 44 -12.22 3.82 -11.14
N ASP A 45 -12.90 4.21 -12.22
CA ASP A 45 -14.35 4.07 -12.34
C ASP A 45 -14.78 2.60 -12.17
N LEU A 46 -14.06 1.67 -12.81
CA LEU A 46 -14.34 0.24 -12.70
C LEU A 46 -14.11 -0.28 -11.28
N LEU A 47 -13.00 0.10 -10.64
CA LEU A 47 -12.73 -0.28 -9.25
C LEU A 47 -13.84 0.21 -8.32
N GLN A 48 -14.29 1.44 -8.49
CA GLN A 48 -15.40 1.99 -7.71
C GLN A 48 -16.72 1.24 -7.96
N GLN A 49 -17.05 0.94 -9.23
CA GLN A 49 -18.25 0.16 -9.59
C GLN A 49 -18.23 -1.25 -8.97
N TRP A 50 -17.06 -1.85 -8.84
CA TRP A 50 -16.87 -3.18 -8.26
C TRP A 50 -16.61 -3.14 -6.76
N ASN A 51 -16.78 -1.98 -6.13
CA ASN A 51 -16.58 -1.77 -4.70
C ASN A 51 -15.16 -2.09 -4.19
N TYR A 52 -14.13 -1.84 -5.02
CA TYR A 52 -12.75 -1.85 -4.60
C TYR A 52 -12.28 -0.45 -4.24
N ARG A 53 -11.39 -0.36 -3.24
CA ARG A 53 -10.79 0.88 -2.77
C ARG A 53 -9.31 0.94 -3.20
N PRO A 54 -8.94 1.81 -4.16
CA PRO A 54 -7.55 1.96 -4.55
C PRO A 54 -6.77 2.64 -3.42
N VAL A 55 -5.70 1.99 -2.96
CA VAL A 55 -4.83 2.49 -1.89
C VAL A 55 -3.44 2.74 -2.43
N MET A 56 -3.09 4.01 -2.55
CA MET A 56 -1.78 4.47 -3.00
C MET A 56 -0.85 4.73 -1.80
N TRP A 57 0.15 5.54 -1.99
CA TRP A 57 1.15 5.93 -1.01
C TRP A 57 1.35 7.44 -1.00
N SER A 58 1.95 7.96 0.06
CA SER A 58 2.31 9.36 0.18
C SER A 58 3.80 9.58 0.45
N VAL A 59 4.53 8.51 0.80
CA VAL A 59 5.98 8.54 1.03
C VAL A 59 6.65 7.49 0.15
N VAL A 60 7.52 7.96 -0.74
CA VAL A 60 8.24 7.14 -1.73
C VAL A 60 9.75 7.39 -1.56
N PRO A 61 10.46 6.53 -0.84
CA PRO A 61 11.89 6.74 -0.55
C PRO A 61 12.83 6.28 -1.67
N GLU A 62 12.31 5.76 -2.78
CA GLU A 62 13.07 5.22 -3.91
C GLU A 62 14.07 4.13 -3.49
N ASP A 63 13.62 3.21 -2.65
CA ASP A 63 14.41 2.10 -2.16
C ASP A 63 14.83 1.12 -3.27
N TRP A 64 14.06 1.05 -4.37
CA TRP A 64 14.35 0.18 -5.53
C TRP A 64 15.64 0.53 -6.29
N VAL A 65 16.23 1.71 -6.07
CA VAL A 65 17.54 2.07 -6.65
C VAL A 65 18.70 1.71 -5.72
N SER A 66 18.42 1.00 -4.61
CA SER A 66 19.40 0.49 -3.63
C SER A 66 20.40 1.56 -3.13
N PRO A 67 19.93 2.73 -2.67
CA PRO A 67 20.83 3.80 -2.22
C PRO A 67 21.47 3.51 -0.86
N GLY A 68 21.05 2.44 -0.19
CA GLY A 68 21.47 2.02 1.13
C GLY A 68 20.48 2.38 2.24
N VAL A 69 20.50 1.58 3.31
CA VAL A 69 19.53 1.62 4.42
C VAL A 69 19.37 3.02 5.03
N SER A 70 20.48 3.66 5.37
CA SER A 70 20.47 4.99 6.02
C SER A 70 19.85 6.07 5.16
N ILE A 71 20.09 6.03 3.84
CA ILE A 71 19.56 7.02 2.90
C ILE A 71 18.03 6.84 2.80
N VAL A 72 17.55 5.60 2.67
CA VAL A 72 16.12 5.30 2.61
C VAL A 72 15.42 5.78 3.89
N ILE A 73 15.96 5.45 5.05
CA ILE A 73 15.42 5.89 6.35
C ILE A 73 15.36 7.41 6.43
N ASN A 74 16.43 8.11 6.07
CA ASN A 74 16.44 9.58 6.11
C ASN A 74 15.39 10.18 5.16
N ARG A 75 15.23 9.66 3.94
CA ARG A 75 14.21 10.11 3.00
C ARG A 75 12.79 9.93 3.57
N ILE A 76 12.52 8.80 4.24
CA ILE A 76 11.24 8.57 4.90
C ILE A 76 11.02 9.56 6.03
N LEU A 77 12.02 9.74 6.91
CA LEU A 77 11.92 10.60 8.08
C LEU A 77 11.72 12.10 7.76
N GLN A 78 12.13 12.52 6.56
CA GLN A 78 11.90 13.88 6.04
C GLN A 78 10.49 14.09 5.46
N GLN A 79 9.82 13.01 5.03
CA GLN A 79 8.54 13.08 4.33
C GLN A 79 7.36 12.65 5.21
N VAL A 80 7.61 11.77 6.19
CA VAL A 80 6.55 11.15 6.99
C VAL A 80 5.80 12.17 7.84
N ARG A 81 4.48 12.05 7.86
CA ARG A 81 3.54 12.85 8.67
C ARG A 81 2.32 12.00 9.02
N ASN A 82 1.44 12.51 9.87
CA ASN A 82 0.21 11.81 10.21
C ASN A 82 -0.61 11.49 8.95
N GLY A 83 -1.08 10.24 8.87
CA GLY A 83 -1.79 9.73 7.69
C GLY A 83 -0.90 9.26 6.55
N SER A 84 0.43 9.24 6.71
CA SER A 84 1.35 8.75 5.67
C SER A 84 1.19 7.26 5.45
N ILE A 85 1.22 6.88 4.16
CA ILE A 85 1.40 5.51 3.72
C ILE A 85 2.76 5.44 3.04
N ILE A 86 3.67 4.68 3.63
CA ILE A 86 5.04 4.50 3.15
C ILE A 86 5.07 3.27 2.25
N VAL A 87 5.62 3.39 1.04
CA VAL A 87 5.87 2.25 0.16
C VAL A 87 7.33 1.84 0.23
N LEU A 88 7.56 0.55 0.41
CA LEU A 88 8.85 -0.11 0.30
C LEU A 88 8.68 -1.33 -0.59
N HIS A 89 9.76 -1.78 -1.19
CA HIS A 89 9.75 -2.91 -2.12
C HIS A 89 10.51 -4.10 -1.53
N ASP A 90 9.93 -5.30 -1.70
CA ASP A 90 10.57 -6.57 -1.44
C ASP A 90 10.76 -7.29 -2.78
N GLY A 91 11.90 -7.84 -3.05
CA GLY A 91 12.14 -8.56 -4.29
C GLY A 91 13.36 -8.09 -5.07
N TYR A 92 13.37 -8.35 -6.37
CA TYR A 92 14.56 -8.30 -7.21
C TYR A 92 15.17 -6.89 -7.40
N CYS A 93 14.40 -5.84 -7.16
CA CYS A 93 14.86 -4.47 -7.29
C CYS A 93 14.70 -3.75 -5.94
N GLY A 94 15.77 -3.67 -5.15
CA GLY A 94 15.81 -2.89 -3.90
C GLY A 94 15.33 -3.60 -2.65
N GLY A 95 14.86 -4.85 -2.74
CA GLY A 95 14.30 -5.59 -1.60
C GLY A 95 15.32 -6.17 -0.62
N GLU A 96 16.60 -6.18 -0.96
CA GLU A 96 17.63 -6.74 -0.10
C GLU A 96 17.74 -6.02 1.25
N ASP A 97 17.56 -4.71 1.25
CA ASP A 97 17.67 -3.86 2.43
C ASP A 97 16.36 -3.67 3.21
N VAL A 98 15.20 -4.08 2.66
CA VAL A 98 13.89 -3.76 3.25
C VAL A 98 13.74 -4.23 4.70
N ALA A 99 14.24 -5.42 5.02
CA ALA A 99 14.19 -5.95 6.38
C ALA A 99 15.01 -5.11 7.37
N GLN A 100 16.18 -4.62 6.95
CA GLN A 100 17.03 -3.76 7.77
C GLN A 100 16.43 -2.36 7.91
N ILE A 101 15.87 -1.82 6.83
CA ILE A 101 15.15 -0.53 6.84
C ILE A 101 14.00 -0.59 7.84
N VAL A 102 13.13 -1.58 7.74
CA VAL A 102 11.96 -1.73 8.62
C VAL A 102 12.37 -1.93 10.07
N LYS A 103 13.38 -2.77 10.33
CA LYS A 103 13.92 -3.03 11.68
C LYS A 103 14.41 -1.76 12.39
N GLN A 104 15.01 -0.84 11.65
CA GLN A 104 15.51 0.43 12.19
C GLN A 104 14.45 1.52 12.20
N LEU A 105 13.64 1.62 11.14
CA LEU A 105 12.66 2.69 10.96
C LEU A 105 11.50 2.61 11.95
N ILE A 106 10.95 1.41 12.20
CA ILE A 106 9.79 1.24 13.07
C ILE A 106 10.04 1.79 14.48
N PRO A 107 11.14 1.43 15.18
CA PRO A 107 11.43 1.99 16.51
C PRO A 107 11.56 3.52 16.51
N ILE A 108 12.18 4.10 15.47
CA ILE A 108 12.33 5.55 15.35
C ILE A 108 10.96 6.23 15.23
N LEU A 109 10.07 5.69 14.39
CA LEU A 109 8.73 6.26 14.23
C LEU A 109 7.88 6.13 15.49
N LEU A 110 7.94 4.99 16.19
CA LEU A 110 7.28 4.80 17.49
C LEU A 110 7.78 5.79 18.54
N GLN A 111 9.10 6.03 18.63
CA GLN A 111 9.69 7.01 19.55
C GLN A 111 9.28 8.45 19.21
N ARG A 112 8.97 8.74 17.94
CA ARG A 112 8.42 10.03 17.50
C ARG A 112 6.92 10.17 17.74
N GLY A 113 6.27 9.17 18.35
CA GLY A 113 4.85 9.19 18.68
C GLY A 113 3.92 8.76 17.53
N TYR A 114 4.46 8.21 16.43
CA TYR A 114 3.61 7.63 15.39
C TYR A 114 3.03 6.30 15.83
N GLU A 115 1.82 6.02 15.41
CA GLU A 115 1.14 4.73 15.55
C GLU A 115 1.02 4.07 14.17
N PHE A 116 1.29 2.77 14.09
CA PHE A 116 1.04 1.97 12.89
C PHE A 116 -0.37 1.41 12.94
N VAL A 117 -1.14 1.66 11.91
CA VAL A 117 -2.55 1.27 11.85
C VAL A 117 -2.86 0.55 10.55
N SER A 118 -3.97 -0.19 10.52
CA SER A 118 -4.49 -0.75 9.26
C SER A 118 -5.04 0.35 8.35
N ILE A 119 -5.11 0.06 7.05
CA ILE A 119 -5.75 0.96 6.08
C ILE A 119 -7.19 1.26 6.46
N GLU A 120 -7.93 0.26 6.96
CA GLU A 120 -9.31 0.44 7.43
C GLU A 120 -9.41 1.46 8.54
N ARG A 121 -8.56 1.37 9.57
CA ARG A 121 -8.53 2.33 10.67
C ARG A 121 -8.15 3.74 10.20
N LEU A 122 -7.18 3.83 9.27
CA LEU A 122 -6.79 5.11 8.68
C LEU A 122 -7.94 5.72 7.87
N TRP A 123 -8.64 4.90 7.08
CA TRP A 123 -9.79 5.32 6.29
C TRP A 123 -10.93 5.86 7.15
N GLN A 124 -11.23 5.20 8.28
CA GLN A 124 -12.27 5.64 9.21
C GLN A 124 -11.99 7.01 9.84
N GLN A 125 -10.72 7.41 9.94
CA GLN A 125 -10.32 8.70 10.48
C GLN A 125 -10.40 9.85 9.45
N LEU A 126 -10.59 9.56 8.18
CA LEU A 126 -10.76 10.59 7.16
C LEU A 126 -12.11 11.30 7.31
N PRO A 127 -12.18 12.62 7.04
CA PRO A 127 -13.45 13.34 6.99
C PRO A 127 -14.44 12.69 6.00
N PRO A 128 -15.75 12.73 6.28
CA PRO A 128 -16.77 12.10 5.42
C PRO A 128 -16.74 12.53 3.95
N LEU A 129 -16.26 13.74 3.66
CA LEU A 129 -16.13 14.29 2.30
C LEU A 129 -14.99 13.67 1.48
N ILE A 130 -14.13 12.86 2.10
CA ILE A 130 -12.96 12.23 1.47
C ILE A 130 -13.13 10.70 1.38
N ARG A 131 -14.12 10.15 2.06
CA ARG A 131 -14.42 8.70 2.07
C ARG A 131 -15.19 8.23 0.87
#